data_ad2788d5824afffeab61ec9570d8dd21
#
_entry.id   ad2788d5824afffeab61ec9570d8dd21
#
_cell.length_a   1.000
_cell.length_b   1.000
_cell.length_c   1.000
_cell.angle_alpha   90.00
_cell.angle_beta   90.00
_cell.angle_gamma   90.00
#
_symmetry.space_group_name_H-M   'P 1'
#
loop_
_entity.id
_entity.type
_entity.pdbx_description
1 polymer ?
#
loop_
_entity_poly.entity_id
_entity_poly.type
_entity_poly.pdbx_seq_one_letter_code
_entity_poly.pdbx_strand_id
1 'polypeptide(L)'
;RWNDHPRPFNISELDKQAHKAAIAYVIGRFEESFRDRKVDWLYLIEGLIFEALQRAVLTDIKPQVFHRITKERSKEINKFVFDKVGEDLRAFDRELYRRFVTYFEALDEPREKVLAKRIIKAAHFLATYWEFNMIYSVGIRFYGIEKVKEGIEDTIEDFFDLVGVERIYLRKKTFNFVDLVGQLRFQKRWILSPRIPATTVLGHVFIVAALSYLLSLKLNACPRRKFLNFFTGLFHDLPEVTTRDVISPVKKQAGISSVLKKYEKQQVEEVILPLLPEFLRQEFAYMLGFLELTGLPVKLSRAEEAKEGSSDEFSNRIIHKGRIELIDGEIKEEFNTDEMHPIDGGLIKASDVLGTYTEAALSLHHGIRSKNLKSAKNDLNKELRSKSYRGIDFGQLVEQINERLKES
;
A
#
# COMPACT_ATOMS: atom_id res chain seq x y z
N ARG A 1 -2.39 -16.40 10.92
CA ARG A 1 -3.31 -15.26 11.04
C ARG A 1 -4.69 -15.73 11.35
N TRP A 2 -5.05 -15.61 12.61
CA TRP A 2 -6.30 -16.17 13.11
C TRP A 2 -6.44 -17.66 12.78
N ASN A 3 -5.33 -18.40 12.67
CA ASN A 3 -5.32 -19.83 12.33
C ASN A 3 -5.90 -20.70 13.42
N ASP A 4 -6.01 -20.16 14.63
CA ASP A 4 -6.60 -20.78 15.83
C ASP A 4 -8.10 -20.41 16.01
N HIS A 5 -8.70 -19.70 15.05
CA HIS A 5 -10.11 -19.31 15.10
C HIS A 5 -10.84 -19.70 13.81
N PRO A 6 -12.13 -20.06 13.87
CA PRO A 6 -12.95 -20.19 12.66
C PRO A 6 -13.04 -18.83 11.98
N ARG A 7 -12.86 -18.81 10.67
CA ARG A 7 -12.85 -17.58 9.90
C ARG A 7 -13.65 -17.74 8.59
N PRO A 8 -14.41 -16.72 8.16
CA PRO A 8 -15.26 -16.83 6.98
C PRO A 8 -14.45 -16.82 5.67
N PHE A 9 -13.18 -16.38 5.70
CA PHE A 9 -12.28 -16.28 4.53
C PHE A 9 -10.82 -16.34 4.96
N ASN A 10 -9.93 -16.51 4.00
CA ASN A 10 -8.49 -16.47 4.27
C ASN A 10 -8.03 -15.04 4.52
N ILE A 11 -7.30 -14.85 5.62
CA ILE A 11 -6.72 -13.57 6.03
C ILE A 11 -5.22 -13.65 5.80
N SER A 12 -4.70 -12.84 4.86
CA SER A 12 -3.28 -12.77 4.56
C SER A 12 -2.59 -11.66 5.35
N GLU A 13 -1.26 -11.75 5.48
CA GLU A 13 -0.49 -10.68 6.11
C GLU A 13 -0.43 -9.46 5.24
N LEU A 14 -0.27 -9.64 3.92
CA LEU A 14 -0.24 -8.51 2.99
C LEU A 14 -1.51 -7.67 3.09
N ASP A 15 -2.69 -8.32 3.16
CA ASP A 15 -3.97 -7.61 3.34
C ASP A 15 -3.99 -6.79 4.62
N LYS A 16 -3.47 -7.37 5.71
CA LYS A 16 -3.40 -6.66 7.00
C LYS A 16 -2.44 -5.48 6.94
N GLN A 17 -1.29 -5.63 6.29
CA GLN A 17 -0.31 -4.55 6.16
C GLN A 17 -0.85 -3.40 5.29
N ALA A 18 -1.53 -3.71 4.19
CA ALA A 18 -2.21 -2.72 3.36
C ALA A 18 -3.29 -1.95 4.14
N HIS A 19 -4.16 -2.67 4.85
CA HIS A 19 -5.21 -2.07 5.66
C HIS A 19 -4.63 -1.21 6.79
N LYS A 20 -3.59 -1.71 7.48
CA LYS A 20 -2.84 -0.94 8.49
C LYS A 20 -2.26 0.35 7.90
N ALA A 21 -1.68 0.30 6.70
CA ALA A 21 -1.11 1.47 6.04
C ALA A 21 -2.18 2.52 5.70
N ALA A 22 -3.35 2.11 5.21
CA ALA A 22 -4.47 3.00 4.93
C ALA A 22 -5.03 3.64 6.22
N ILE A 23 -5.16 2.87 7.29
CA ILE A 23 -5.58 3.38 8.61
C ILE A 23 -4.54 4.37 9.15
N ALA A 24 -3.24 4.05 9.05
CA ALA A 24 -2.16 4.94 9.51
C ALA A 24 -2.15 6.26 8.75
N TYR A 25 -2.41 6.24 7.43
CA TYR A 25 -2.60 7.46 6.64
C TYR A 25 -3.72 8.32 7.22
N VAL A 26 -4.89 7.74 7.44
CA VAL A 26 -6.05 8.47 7.98
C VAL A 26 -5.71 9.08 9.35
N ILE A 27 -5.18 8.28 10.29
CA ILE A 27 -4.84 8.78 11.63
C ILE A 27 -3.82 9.91 11.55
N GLY A 28 -2.74 9.73 10.79
CA GLY A 28 -1.70 10.75 10.65
C GLY A 28 -2.21 12.07 10.09
N ARG A 29 -3.06 12.00 9.04
CA ARG A 29 -3.66 13.21 8.45
C ARG A 29 -4.64 13.91 9.41
N PHE A 30 -5.34 13.16 10.26
CA PHE A 30 -6.17 13.76 11.32
C PHE A 30 -5.32 14.45 12.39
N GLU A 31 -4.17 13.87 12.78
CA GLU A 31 -3.28 14.50 13.76
C GLU A 31 -2.69 15.82 13.24
N GLU A 32 -2.31 15.86 11.95
CA GLU A 32 -1.85 17.11 11.31
C GLU A 32 -2.96 18.16 11.24
N SER A 33 -4.17 17.77 10.81
CA SER A 33 -5.25 18.72 10.55
C SER A 33 -5.96 19.23 11.82
N PHE A 34 -6.10 18.40 12.86
CA PHE A 34 -6.90 18.74 14.06
C PHE A 34 -6.08 19.03 15.31
N ARG A 35 -4.83 18.55 15.36
CA ARG A 35 -3.95 18.73 16.52
C ARG A 35 -2.69 19.52 16.21
N ASP A 36 -2.49 19.91 14.94
CA ASP A 36 -1.27 20.58 14.46
C ASP A 36 0.01 19.82 14.86
N ARG A 37 -0.09 18.47 14.88
CA ARG A 37 1.04 17.60 15.20
C ARG A 37 1.75 17.20 13.92
N LYS A 38 3.04 17.53 13.82
CA LYS A 38 3.86 17.10 12.68
C LYS A 38 4.12 15.60 12.72
N VAL A 39 3.76 14.89 11.65
CA VAL A 39 4.06 13.46 11.46
C VAL A 39 5.31 13.30 10.60
N ASP A 40 6.28 12.50 11.05
CA ASP A 40 7.37 12.05 10.18
C ASP A 40 6.87 10.97 9.23
N TRP A 41 6.36 11.40 8.08
CA TRP A 41 5.74 10.50 7.09
C TRP A 41 6.73 9.51 6.48
N LEU A 42 7.98 9.90 6.26
CA LEU A 42 8.96 8.96 5.69
C LEU A 42 9.31 7.88 6.71
N TYR A 43 9.47 8.26 7.97
CA TYR A 43 9.67 7.30 9.06
C TYR A 43 8.45 6.39 9.26
N LEU A 44 7.23 6.91 9.12
CA LEU A 44 5.99 6.13 9.19
C LEU A 44 5.93 5.11 8.04
N ILE A 45 6.19 5.53 6.80
CA ILE A 45 6.19 4.64 5.62
C ILE A 45 7.25 3.56 5.77
N GLU A 46 8.47 3.92 6.16
CA GLU A 46 9.54 2.97 6.42
C GLU A 46 9.16 1.99 7.53
N GLY A 47 8.57 2.48 8.62
CA GLY A 47 8.07 1.64 9.70
C GLY A 47 7.03 0.61 9.24
N LEU A 48 6.09 1.01 8.38
CA LEU A 48 5.11 0.08 7.79
C LEU A 48 5.79 -1.01 6.96
N ILE A 49 6.78 -0.67 6.14
CA ILE A 49 7.55 -1.62 5.33
C ILE A 49 8.43 -2.51 6.22
N PHE A 50 9.13 -1.95 7.20
CA PHE A 50 10.01 -2.67 8.10
C PHE A 50 9.27 -3.68 8.98
N GLU A 51 8.12 -3.30 9.52
CA GLU A 51 7.28 -4.24 10.27
C GLU A 51 6.69 -5.34 9.38
N ALA A 52 6.38 -5.04 8.10
CA ALA A 52 5.95 -6.05 7.16
C ALA A 52 7.07 -7.07 6.87
N LEU A 53 8.30 -6.61 6.65
CA LEU A 53 9.48 -7.48 6.49
C LEU A 53 9.73 -8.32 7.75
N GLN A 54 9.70 -7.72 8.93
CA GLN A 54 9.83 -8.45 10.20
C GLN A 54 8.78 -9.55 10.32
N ARG A 55 7.52 -9.24 10.00
CA ARG A 55 6.41 -10.23 10.05
C ARG A 55 6.58 -11.33 9.01
N ALA A 56 7.09 -11.04 7.84
CA ALA A 56 7.38 -12.05 6.82
C ALA A 56 8.44 -13.05 7.29
N VAL A 57 9.48 -12.58 7.99
CA VAL A 57 10.55 -13.43 8.55
C VAL A 57 10.07 -14.24 9.74
N LEU A 58 9.33 -13.62 10.67
CA LEU A 58 8.91 -14.27 11.94
C LEU A 58 7.66 -15.15 11.78
N THR A 59 7.01 -15.07 10.63
CA THR A 59 5.84 -15.89 10.29
C THR A 59 4.66 -15.80 11.28
N ASP A 60 3.90 -16.87 11.46
CA ASP A 60 2.62 -16.89 12.17
C ASP A 60 2.81 -17.25 13.66
N ILE A 61 3.33 -16.31 14.43
CA ILE A 61 3.43 -16.44 15.89
C ILE A 61 2.17 -15.84 16.52
N LYS A 62 1.55 -16.57 17.46
CA LYS A 62 0.37 -16.09 18.20
C LYS A 62 0.68 -14.75 18.89
N PRO A 63 -0.18 -13.72 18.78
CA PRO A 63 0.12 -12.37 19.26
C PRO A 63 0.60 -12.29 20.71
N GLN A 64 -0.06 -13.01 21.64
CA GLN A 64 0.32 -13.00 23.07
C GLN A 64 1.73 -13.56 23.27
N VAL A 65 2.08 -14.62 22.52
CA VAL A 65 3.41 -15.24 22.55
C VAL A 65 4.43 -14.29 21.94
N PHE A 66 4.10 -13.68 20.79
CA PHE A 66 4.96 -12.70 20.13
C PHE A 66 5.29 -11.51 21.03
N HIS A 67 4.29 -10.92 21.70
CA HIS A 67 4.50 -9.81 22.63
C HIS A 67 5.41 -10.19 23.81
N ARG A 68 5.21 -11.38 24.36
CA ARG A 68 6.05 -11.87 25.46
C ARG A 68 7.49 -12.10 25.02
N ILE A 69 7.67 -12.81 23.91
CA ILE A 69 9.01 -13.07 23.35
C ILE A 69 9.72 -11.76 22.99
N THR A 70 9.02 -10.83 22.32
CA THR A 70 9.59 -9.52 21.95
C THR A 70 10.00 -8.71 23.19
N LYS A 71 9.23 -8.78 24.29
CA LYS A 71 9.57 -8.10 25.54
C LYS A 71 10.80 -8.72 26.21
N GLU A 72 10.94 -10.05 26.20
CA GLU A 72 12.00 -10.76 26.90
C GLU A 72 13.27 -10.95 26.07
N ARG A 73 13.16 -11.02 24.73
CA ARG A 73 14.20 -11.41 23.77
C ARG A 73 14.28 -10.52 22.53
N SER A 74 14.03 -9.21 22.69
CA SER A 74 14.01 -8.28 21.55
C SER A 74 15.31 -8.29 20.73
N LYS A 75 16.46 -8.34 21.40
CA LYS A 75 17.76 -8.31 20.73
C LYS A 75 18.00 -9.55 19.86
N GLU A 76 17.66 -10.73 20.37
CA GLU A 76 17.81 -12.00 19.65
C GLU A 76 16.86 -12.07 18.44
N ILE A 77 15.62 -11.59 18.60
CA ILE A 77 14.65 -11.54 17.51
C ILE A 77 15.11 -10.56 16.44
N ASN A 78 15.50 -9.35 16.85
CA ASN A 78 15.98 -8.34 15.90
C ASN A 78 17.20 -8.84 15.14
N LYS A 79 18.17 -9.45 15.85
CA LYS A 79 19.34 -10.06 15.20
C LYS A 79 18.92 -11.11 14.17
N PHE A 80 18.02 -12.02 14.52
CA PHE A 80 17.53 -13.05 13.59
C PHE A 80 16.91 -12.43 12.33
N VAL A 81 16.09 -11.37 12.48
CA VAL A 81 15.49 -10.65 11.36
C VAL A 81 16.57 -9.95 10.52
N PHE A 82 17.53 -9.28 11.17
CA PHE A 82 18.62 -8.59 10.49
C PHE A 82 19.54 -9.56 9.71
N ASP A 83 19.79 -10.75 10.26
CA ASP A 83 20.56 -11.78 9.58
C ASP A 83 19.83 -12.33 8.33
N LYS A 84 18.48 -12.36 8.35
CA LYS A 84 17.66 -12.89 7.24
C LYS A 84 17.49 -11.91 6.07
N VAL A 85 17.28 -10.63 6.34
CA VAL A 85 16.98 -9.63 5.30
C VAL A 85 18.08 -8.58 5.12
N GLY A 86 19.06 -8.55 6.01
CA GLY A 86 20.02 -7.47 6.06
C GLY A 86 20.99 -7.43 4.89
N GLU A 87 21.35 -8.58 4.30
CA GLU A 87 22.22 -8.63 3.12
C GLU A 87 21.51 -8.00 1.92
N ASP A 88 20.27 -8.40 1.68
CA ASP A 88 19.47 -7.87 0.57
C ASP A 88 19.20 -6.38 0.73
N LEU A 89 18.85 -5.93 1.95
CA LEU A 89 18.65 -4.51 2.22
C LEU A 89 19.93 -3.69 2.04
N ARG A 90 21.10 -4.20 2.46
CA ARG A 90 22.41 -3.54 2.26
C ARG A 90 22.80 -3.47 0.79
N ALA A 91 22.53 -4.53 0.05
CA ALA A 91 22.78 -4.58 -1.39
C ALA A 91 21.87 -3.60 -2.14
N PHE A 92 20.63 -3.46 -1.69
CA PHE A 92 19.70 -2.48 -2.25
C PHE A 92 20.10 -1.05 -1.89
N ASP A 93 20.24 -0.73 -0.57
CA ASP A 93 20.59 0.61 -0.07
C ASP A 93 21.13 0.51 1.36
N ARG A 94 22.42 0.89 1.55
CA ARG A 94 23.08 0.82 2.86
C ARG A 94 22.45 1.74 3.90
N GLU A 95 21.95 2.90 3.46
CA GLU A 95 21.31 3.86 4.35
C GLU A 95 19.93 3.38 4.78
N LEU A 96 19.16 2.76 3.89
CA LEU A 96 17.90 2.10 4.23
C LEU A 96 18.11 0.98 5.26
N TYR A 97 19.15 0.16 5.07
CA TYR A 97 19.50 -0.86 6.06
C TYR A 97 19.83 -0.25 7.44
N ARG A 98 20.60 0.84 7.48
CA ARG A 98 20.91 1.54 8.73
C ARG A 98 19.62 2.04 9.41
N ARG A 99 18.71 2.66 8.66
CA ARG A 99 17.41 3.09 9.18
C ARG A 99 16.55 1.93 9.65
N PHE A 100 16.60 0.78 8.95
CA PHE A 100 15.91 -0.46 9.36
C PHE A 100 16.38 -0.94 10.75
N VAL A 101 17.69 -1.02 10.97
CA VAL A 101 18.25 -1.41 12.26
C VAL A 101 17.87 -0.39 13.35
N THR A 102 18.05 0.91 13.06
CA THR A 102 17.72 1.99 13.99
C THR A 102 16.23 1.97 14.40
N TYR A 103 15.31 1.65 13.47
CA TYR A 103 13.87 1.59 13.76
C TYR A 103 13.54 0.62 14.88
N PHE A 104 14.21 -0.54 14.94
CA PHE A 104 13.95 -1.56 15.95
C PHE A 104 14.80 -1.43 17.23
N GLU A 105 15.93 -0.74 17.18
CA GLU A 105 16.88 -0.68 18.29
C GLU A 105 16.97 0.68 19.00
N ALA A 106 16.45 1.75 18.39
CA ALA A 106 16.50 3.07 19.02
C ALA A 106 15.66 3.12 20.31
N LEU A 107 16.30 3.55 21.40
CA LEU A 107 15.67 3.73 22.71
C LEU A 107 15.06 5.13 22.86
N ASP A 108 15.75 6.13 22.31
CA ASP A 108 15.33 7.54 22.35
C ASP A 108 15.10 8.05 20.92
N GLU A 109 13.90 8.57 20.68
CA GLU A 109 13.51 9.09 19.36
C GLU A 109 12.88 10.48 19.47
N PRO A 110 13.04 11.34 18.43
CA PRO A 110 12.30 12.60 18.34
C PRO A 110 10.78 12.40 18.44
N ARG A 111 10.08 13.42 18.91
CA ARG A 111 8.62 13.37 19.14
C ARG A 111 7.83 12.96 17.90
N GLU A 112 8.22 13.41 16.71
CA GLU A 112 7.59 13.10 15.44
C GLU A 112 7.70 11.62 15.10
N LYS A 113 8.84 10.98 15.40
CA LYS A 113 9.04 9.54 15.22
C LYS A 113 8.28 8.71 16.24
N VAL A 114 8.25 9.17 17.50
CA VAL A 114 7.42 8.55 18.55
C VAL A 114 5.95 8.59 18.15
N LEU A 115 5.47 9.73 17.63
CA LEU A 115 4.10 9.85 17.11
C LEU A 115 3.86 8.89 15.94
N ALA A 116 4.78 8.81 14.97
CA ALA A 116 4.67 7.89 13.84
C ALA A 116 4.59 6.43 14.28
N LYS A 117 5.44 5.96 15.21
CA LYS A 117 5.35 4.62 15.81
C LYS A 117 4.02 4.39 16.51
N ARG A 118 3.55 5.38 17.24
CA ARG A 118 2.26 5.32 17.95
C ARG A 118 1.09 5.18 16.96
N ILE A 119 1.12 5.93 15.85
CA ILE A 119 0.13 5.83 14.76
C ILE A 119 0.16 4.44 14.14
N ILE A 120 1.35 3.89 13.81
CA ILE A 120 1.48 2.54 13.24
C ILE A 120 0.90 1.49 14.19
N LYS A 121 1.17 1.61 15.49
CA LYS A 121 0.66 0.68 16.50
C LYS A 121 -0.86 0.76 16.63
N ALA A 122 -1.43 1.96 16.69
CA ALA A 122 -2.87 2.17 16.72
C ALA A 122 -3.54 1.60 15.45
N ALA A 123 -2.98 1.86 14.27
CA ALA A 123 -3.45 1.31 13.00
C ALA A 123 -3.40 -0.22 12.96
N HIS A 124 -2.36 -0.82 13.56
CA HIS A 124 -2.27 -2.28 13.69
C HIS A 124 -3.44 -2.87 14.50
N PHE A 125 -3.79 -2.25 15.63
CA PHE A 125 -4.89 -2.74 16.47
C PHE A 125 -6.25 -2.47 15.84
N LEU A 126 -6.45 -1.35 15.16
CA LEU A 126 -7.70 -1.10 14.41
C LEU A 126 -7.87 -2.06 13.22
N ALA A 127 -6.81 -2.40 12.49
CA ALA A 127 -6.85 -3.42 11.46
C ALA A 127 -7.16 -4.81 12.06
N THR A 128 -6.57 -5.11 13.22
CA THR A 128 -6.85 -6.34 13.98
C THR A 128 -8.30 -6.40 14.44
N TYR A 129 -8.84 -5.29 14.96
CA TYR A 129 -10.23 -5.18 15.39
C TYR A 129 -11.20 -5.38 14.23
N TRP A 130 -10.90 -4.80 13.06
CA TRP A 130 -11.71 -4.99 11.87
C TRP A 130 -11.76 -6.46 11.43
N GLU A 131 -10.63 -7.17 11.39
CA GLU A 131 -10.56 -8.60 11.12
C GLU A 131 -11.29 -9.42 12.18
N PHE A 132 -11.08 -9.08 13.44
CA PHE A 132 -11.68 -9.77 14.57
C PHE A 132 -13.20 -9.69 14.56
N ASN A 133 -13.81 -8.56 14.21
CA ASN A 133 -15.26 -8.44 14.14
C ASN A 133 -15.91 -9.45 13.18
N MET A 134 -15.24 -9.80 12.07
CA MET A 134 -15.73 -10.84 11.15
C MET A 134 -15.55 -12.24 11.74
N ILE A 135 -14.43 -12.48 12.41
CA ILE A 135 -14.18 -13.75 13.12
C ILE A 135 -15.17 -13.93 14.26
N TYR A 136 -15.40 -12.87 15.03
CA TYR A 136 -16.32 -12.86 16.15
C TYR A 136 -17.75 -13.22 15.72
N SER A 137 -18.19 -12.73 14.56
CA SER A 137 -19.55 -13.02 14.03
C SER A 137 -19.82 -14.51 13.81
N VAL A 138 -18.78 -15.29 13.48
CA VAL A 138 -18.87 -16.75 13.27
C VAL A 138 -18.37 -17.56 14.46
N GLY A 139 -17.60 -16.93 15.33
CA GLY A 139 -16.89 -17.59 16.45
C GLY A 139 -17.41 -17.29 17.84
N ILE A 140 -18.54 -16.59 17.99
CA ILE A 140 -19.07 -16.10 19.28
C ILE A 140 -19.23 -17.19 20.38
N ARG A 141 -19.37 -18.45 19.98
CA ARG A 141 -19.54 -19.58 20.92
C ARG A 141 -18.24 -20.27 21.30
N PHE A 142 -17.09 -19.85 20.74
CA PHE A 142 -15.81 -20.50 21.03
C PHE A 142 -15.22 -19.98 22.34
N TYR A 143 -14.61 -20.90 23.08
CA TYR A 143 -13.96 -20.58 24.35
C TYR A 143 -12.88 -19.51 24.19
N GLY A 144 -12.94 -18.49 25.03
CA GLY A 144 -11.95 -17.42 25.11
C GLY A 144 -12.12 -16.30 24.09
N ILE A 145 -13.11 -16.36 23.20
CA ILE A 145 -13.32 -15.32 22.16
C ILE A 145 -13.63 -13.94 22.78
N GLU A 146 -14.41 -13.89 23.87
CA GLU A 146 -14.71 -12.64 24.59
C GLU A 146 -13.46 -12.00 25.16
N LYS A 147 -12.57 -12.80 25.77
CA LYS A 147 -11.30 -12.29 26.32
C LYS A 147 -10.39 -11.72 25.23
N VAL A 148 -10.44 -12.29 24.02
CA VAL A 148 -9.71 -11.73 22.86
C VAL A 148 -10.30 -10.39 22.45
N LYS A 149 -11.63 -10.28 22.43
CA LYS A 149 -12.34 -9.03 22.14
C LYS A 149 -11.97 -7.93 23.13
N GLU A 150 -12.15 -8.18 24.42
CA GLU A 150 -11.79 -7.27 25.50
C GLU A 150 -10.34 -6.79 25.37
N GLY A 151 -9.38 -7.70 25.21
CA GLY A 151 -7.97 -7.32 25.10
C GLY A 151 -7.62 -6.50 23.84
N ILE A 152 -8.39 -6.61 22.75
CA ILE A 152 -8.23 -5.75 21.58
C ILE A 152 -8.83 -4.37 21.86
N GLU A 153 -10.04 -4.32 22.44
CA GLU A 153 -10.76 -3.10 22.76
C GLU A 153 -10.01 -2.26 23.81
N ASP A 154 -9.54 -2.88 24.90
CA ASP A 154 -8.71 -2.25 25.93
C ASP A 154 -7.43 -1.62 25.33
N THR A 155 -6.79 -2.35 24.41
CA THR A 155 -5.58 -1.83 23.76
C THR A 155 -5.89 -0.64 22.82
N ILE A 156 -7.05 -0.63 22.17
CA ILE A 156 -7.46 0.50 21.31
C ILE A 156 -7.75 1.73 22.15
N GLU A 157 -8.32 1.58 23.34
CA GLU A 157 -8.60 2.67 24.28
C GLU A 157 -7.34 3.48 24.62
N ASP A 158 -6.18 2.81 24.76
CA ASP A 158 -4.86 3.45 24.98
C ASP A 158 -4.47 4.47 23.89
N PHE A 159 -5.16 4.48 22.75
CA PHE A 159 -4.90 5.36 21.60
C PHE A 159 -6.01 6.38 21.33
N PHE A 160 -7.00 6.55 22.21
CA PHE A 160 -8.10 7.51 22.01
C PHE A 160 -7.67 8.97 22.06
N ASP A 161 -6.46 9.28 22.53
CA ASP A 161 -5.86 10.60 22.36
C ASP A 161 -5.53 10.95 20.89
N LEU A 162 -5.49 9.95 19.99
CA LEU A 162 -5.37 10.14 18.55
C LEU A 162 -6.75 10.34 17.93
N VAL A 163 -7.00 11.53 17.37
CA VAL A 163 -8.32 11.91 16.80
C VAL A 163 -8.83 10.92 15.77
N GLY A 164 -7.92 10.41 14.92
CA GLY A 164 -8.28 9.45 13.89
C GLY A 164 -8.75 8.12 14.47
N VAL A 165 -8.20 7.67 15.60
CA VAL A 165 -8.60 6.42 16.28
C VAL A 165 -10.04 6.53 16.79
N GLU A 166 -10.35 7.60 17.54
CA GLU A 166 -11.69 7.86 18.03
C GLU A 166 -12.73 7.87 16.89
N ARG A 167 -12.43 8.59 15.80
CA ARG A 167 -13.32 8.69 14.63
C ARG A 167 -13.56 7.37 13.92
N ILE A 168 -12.54 6.54 13.80
CA ILE A 168 -12.68 5.19 13.22
C ILE A 168 -13.49 4.30 14.18
N TYR A 169 -13.20 4.33 15.47
CA TYR A 169 -13.88 3.50 16.46
C TYR A 169 -15.38 3.83 16.59
N LEU A 170 -15.78 5.09 16.41
CA LEU A 170 -17.18 5.53 16.38
C LEU A 170 -18.02 4.93 15.23
N ARG A 171 -17.42 4.23 14.27
CA ARG A 171 -18.08 3.55 13.15
C ARG A 171 -18.99 4.46 12.31
N LYS A 172 -18.50 5.68 11.99
CA LYS A 172 -19.14 6.67 11.12
C LYS A 172 -18.40 6.78 9.78
N LYS A 173 -18.44 7.94 9.11
CA LYS A 173 -17.85 8.17 7.78
C LYS A 173 -16.40 7.66 7.67
N THR A 174 -15.55 8.02 8.62
CA THR A 174 -14.13 7.63 8.60
C THR A 174 -13.96 6.12 8.71
N PHE A 175 -14.77 5.46 9.54
CA PHE A 175 -14.80 3.99 9.59
C PHE A 175 -15.25 3.41 8.26
N ASN A 176 -16.32 3.94 7.65
CA ASN A 176 -16.83 3.44 6.36
C ASN A 176 -15.79 3.56 5.26
N PHE A 177 -14.93 4.59 5.27
CA PHE A 177 -13.80 4.69 4.36
C PHE A 177 -12.79 3.56 4.60
N VAL A 178 -12.38 3.36 5.86
CA VAL A 178 -11.44 2.30 6.23
C VAL A 178 -12.03 0.90 5.93
N ASP A 179 -13.32 0.72 6.17
CA ASP A 179 -14.06 -0.51 5.86
C ASP A 179 -14.07 -0.78 4.36
N LEU A 180 -14.32 0.25 3.54
CA LEU A 180 -14.30 0.15 2.08
C LEU A 180 -12.92 -0.30 1.57
N VAL A 181 -11.83 0.29 2.09
CA VAL A 181 -10.47 -0.16 1.77
C VAL A 181 -10.27 -1.63 2.18
N GLY A 182 -10.74 -1.99 3.37
CA GLY A 182 -10.65 -3.36 3.89
C GLY A 182 -11.35 -4.39 3.00
N GLN A 183 -12.44 -4.00 2.30
CA GLN A 183 -13.21 -4.88 1.41
C GLN A 183 -12.45 -5.32 0.15
N LEU A 184 -11.40 -4.61 -0.27
CA LEU A 184 -10.53 -5.04 -1.38
C LEU A 184 -9.88 -6.41 -1.14
N ARG A 185 -9.79 -6.88 0.10
CA ARG A 185 -9.32 -8.24 0.42
C ARG A 185 -10.23 -9.37 -0.06
N PHE A 186 -11.50 -9.07 -0.36
CA PHE A 186 -12.42 -10.07 -0.89
C PHE A 186 -12.27 -10.26 -2.40
N GLN A 187 -11.58 -9.36 -3.08
CA GLN A 187 -11.33 -9.42 -4.51
C GLN A 187 -10.02 -10.16 -4.77
N LYS A 188 -10.15 -11.38 -5.30
CA LYS A 188 -8.99 -12.21 -5.68
C LYS A 188 -8.47 -11.78 -7.04
N ARG A 189 -7.19 -11.52 -7.11
CA ARG A 189 -6.50 -11.32 -8.39
C ARG A 189 -6.37 -12.64 -9.15
N TRP A 190 -6.25 -12.57 -10.46
CA TRP A 190 -6.06 -13.76 -11.31
C TRP A 190 -7.22 -14.75 -11.25
N ILE A 191 -8.46 -14.29 -11.18
CA ILE A 191 -9.65 -15.13 -10.95
C ILE A 191 -9.80 -16.29 -11.97
N LEU A 192 -9.28 -16.12 -13.20
CA LEU A 192 -9.31 -17.14 -14.25
C LEU A 192 -8.11 -18.10 -14.24
N SER A 193 -7.18 -17.93 -13.32
CA SER A 193 -5.95 -18.74 -13.25
C SER A 193 -5.68 -19.16 -11.81
N PRO A 194 -5.50 -20.46 -11.53
CA PRO A 194 -5.08 -20.89 -10.19
C PRO A 194 -3.73 -20.26 -9.86
N ARG A 195 -3.59 -19.79 -8.63
CA ARG A 195 -2.38 -19.12 -8.15
C ARG A 195 -2.00 -19.55 -6.74
N ILE A 196 -0.68 -19.74 -6.52
CA ILE A 196 -0.08 -20.03 -5.21
C ILE A 196 1.17 -19.14 -5.03
N PRO A 197 1.25 -18.36 -3.93
CA PRO A 197 0.16 -18.02 -3.02
C PRO A 197 -0.92 -17.16 -3.70
N ALA A 198 -2.16 -17.27 -3.26
CA ALA A 198 -3.23 -16.38 -3.72
C ALA A 198 -2.96 -14.95 -3.23
N THR A 199 -3.21 -13.97 -4.08
CA THR A 199 -3.13 -12.54 -3.73
C THR A 199 -4.48 -11.89 -3.98
N THR A 200 -4.87 -10.99 -3.10
CA THR A 200 -6.05 -10.13 -3.24
C THR A 200 -5.64 -8.78 -3.81
N VAL A 201 -6.60 -7.97 -4.22
CA VAL A 201 -6.32 -6.58 -4.62
C VAL A 201 -5.69 -5.81 -3.46
N LEU A 202 -6.21 -5.96 -2.23
CA LEU A 202 -5.65 -5.28 -1.06
C LEU A 202 -4.19 -5.65 -0.80
N GLY A 203 -3.83 -6.94 -0.87
CA GLY A 203 -2.45 -7.37 -0.69
C GLY A 203 -1.51 -6.86 -1.78
N HIS A 204 -2.00 -6.81 -3.02
CA HIS A 204 -1.24 -6.30 -4.16
C HIS A 204 -0.88 -4.82 -4.01
N VAL A 205 -1.85 -3.97 -3.65
CA VAL A 205 -1.58 -2.52 -3.54
C VAL A 205 -0.52 -2.20 -2.49
N PHE A 206 -0.34 -3.03 -1.45
CA PHE A 206 0.76 -2.86 -0.51
C PHE A 206 2.12 -3.13 -1.16
N ILE A 207 2.22 -4.16 -2.01
CA ILE A 207 3.43 -4.46 -2.78
C ILE A 207 3.76 -3.29 -3.71
N VAL A 208 2.76 -2.77 -4.44
CA VAL A 208 2.92 -1.62 -5.33
C VAL A 208 3.38 -0.39 -4.57
N ALA A 209 2.78 -0.08 -3.42
CA ALA A 209 3.17 1.03 -2.57
C ALA A 209 4.62 0.91 -2.08
N ALA A 210 5.00 -0.26 -1.57
CA ALA A 210 6.36 -0.52 -1.09
C ALA A 210 7.39 -0.40 -2.23
N LEU A 211 7.13 -1.00 -3.39
CA LEU A 211 7.98 -0.88 -4.57
C LEU A 211 8.10 0.58 -5.03
N SER A 212 6.99 1.32 -5.11
CA SER A 212 6.99 2.73 -5.51
C SER A 212 7.83 3.58 -4.56
N TYR A 213 7.77 3.32 -3.24
CA TYR A 213 8.62 3.99 -2.27
C TYR A 213 10.11 3.63 -2.44
N LEU A 214 10.42 2.33 -2.49
CA LEU A 214 11.81 1.84 -2.60
C LEU A 214 12.47 2.33 -3.89
N LEU A 215 11.76 2.28 -5.02
CA LEU A 215 12.26 2.81 -6.29
C LEU A 215 12.41 4.34 -6.26
N SER A 216 11.55 5.06 -5.54
CA SER A 216 11.71 6.50 -5.31
C SER A 216 12.99 6.86 -4.54
N LEU A 217 13.48 5.97 -3.65
CA LEU A 217 14.79 6.15 -3.01
C LEU A 217 15.92 6.13 -4.05
N LYS A 218 15.88 5.20 -5.00
CA LYS A 218 16.87 5.11 -6.10
C LYS A 218 16.86 6.33 -7.02
N LEU A 219 15.73 6.99 -7.16
CA LEU A 219 15.58 8.22 -7.96
C LEU A 219 15.94 9.49 -7.18
N ASN A 220 16.40 9.40 -5.94
CA ASN A 220 16.61 10.55 -5.06
C ASN A 220 15.39 11.48 -5.00
N ALA A 221 14.18 10.89 -5.02
CA ALA A 221 12.94 11.64 -4.96
C ALA A 221 12.86 12.50 -3.69
N CYS A 222 12.30 13.71 -3.80
CA CYS A 222 12.07 14.56 -2.63
C CYS A 222 11.11 13.88 -1.62
N PRO A 223 11.09 14.31 -0.36
CA PRO A 223 10.22 13.74 0.67
C PRO A 223 8.75 13.65 0.26
N ARG A 224 8.21 14.71 -0.30
CA ARG A 224 6.81 14.76 -0.75
C ARG A 224 6.53 13.79 -1.90
N ARG A 225 7.44 13.64 -2.86
CA ARG A 225 7.33 12.67 -3.95
C ARG A 225 7.32 11.23 -3.44
N LYS A 226 8.19 10.88 -2.47
CA LYS A 226 8.21 9.56 -1.83
C LYS A 226 6.89 9.27 -1.13
N PHE A 227 6.38 10.24 -0.37
CA PHE A 227 5.07 10.15 0.30
C PHE A 227 3.95 9.90 -0.69
N LEU A 228 3.84 10.75 -1.71
CA LEU A 228 2.77 10.67 -2.72
C LEU A 228 2.87 9.38 -3.55
N ASN A 229 4.07 8.95 -3.94
CA ASN A 229 4.25 7.70 -4.68
C ASN A 229 3.83 6.47 -3.85
N PHE A 230 4.15 6.44 -2.54
CA PHE A 230 3.72 5.36 -1.67
C PHE A 230 2.18 5.30 -1.54
N PHE A 231 1.55 6.42 -1.20
CA PHE A 231 0.11 6.42 -0.96
C PHE A 231 -0.71 6.36 -2.26
N THR A 232 -0.22 6.92 -3.37
CA THR A 232 -0.81 6.67 -4.69
C THR A 232 -0.74 5.19 -5.05
N GLY A 233 0.41 4.53 -4.85
CA GLY A 233 0.53 3.09 -5.04
C GLY A 233 -0.36 2.27 -4.11
N LEU A 234 -0.64 2.75 -2.88
CA LEU A 234 -1.54 2.07 -1.94
C LEU A 234 -3.02 2.20 -2.33
N PHE A 235 -3.42 3.30 -2.96
CA PHE A 235 -4.83 3.61 -3.22
C PHE A 235 -5.23 3.51 -4.69
N HIS A 236 -4.30 3.26 -5.64
CA HIS A 236 -4.59 3.31 -7.08
C HIS A 236 -5.76 2.40 -7.51
N ASP A 237 -5.88 1.19 -6.92
CA ASP A 237 -6.96 0.25 -7.20
C ASP A 237 -8.18 0.42 -6.27
N LEU A 238 -8.23 1.47 -5.44
CA LEU A 238 -9.37 1.67 -4.53
C LEU A 238 -10.72 1.79 -5.28
N PRO A 239 -10.81 2.43 -6.44
CA PRO A 239 -12.07 2.47 -7.20
C PRO A 239 -12.62 1.07 -7.56
N GLU A 240 -11.76 0.06 -7.67
CA GLU A 240 -12.16 -1.32 -7.96
C GLU A 240 -13.05 -1.96 -6.87
N VAL A 241 -13.08 -1.39 -5.66
CA VAL A 241 -14.00 -1.87 -4.62
C VAL A 241 -15.46 -1.78 -5.07
N THR A 242 -15.79 -0.84 -5.97
CA THR A 242 -17.15 -0.61 -6.51
C THR A 242 -17.41 -1.31 -7.85
N THR A 243 -16.35 -1.60 -8.63
CA THR A 243 -16.44 -2.17 -9.99
C THR A 243 -15.99 -3.62 -10.07
N ARG A 244 -15.22 -4.09 -9.08
CA ARG A 244 -14.38 -5.28 -9.09
C ARG A 244 -13.20 -5.17 -10.08
N ASP A 245 -12.19 -5.99 -9.87
CA ASP A 245 -11.05 -6.12 -10.80
C ASP A 245 -11.52 -6.72 -12.13
N VAL A 246 -11.73 -5.86 -13.13
CA VAL A 246 -12.03 -6.29 -14.50
C VAL A 246 -10.72 -6.55 -15.22
N ILE A 247 -10.48 -7.81 -15.60
CA ILE A 247 -9.21 -8.24 -16.21
C ILE A 247 -8.88 -7.46 -17.49
N SER A 248 -7.60 -7.07 -17.66
CA SER A 248 -7.12 -6.26 -18.78
C SER A 248 -7.51 -6.78 -20.17
N PRO A 249 -7.52 -8.11 -20.47
CA PRO A 249 -8.02 -8.60 -21.75
C PRO A 249 -9.47 -8.21 -22.03
N VAL A 250 -10.36 -8.25 -21.03
CA VAL A 250 -11.76 -7.86 -21.19
C VAL A 250 -11.88 -6.36 -21.40
N LYS A 251 -11.16 -5.56 -20.59
CA LYS A 251 -11.11 -4.09 -20.75
C LYS A 251 -10.73 -3.68 -22.18
N LYS A 252 -9.70 -4.33 -22.77
CA LYS A 252 -9.18 -4.00 -24.10
C LYS A 252 -10.03 -4.55 -25.26
N GLN A 253 -10.37 -5.85 -25.21
CA GLN A 253 -11.07 -6.52 -26.30
C GLN A 253 -12.53 -6.11 -26.44
N ALA A 254 -13.21 -5.86 -25.33
CA ALA A 254 -14.60 -5.42 -25.35
C ALA A 254 -14.75 -3.89 -25.55
N GLY A 255 -13.67 -3.13 -25.59
CA GLY A 255 -13.72 -1.67 -25.76
C GLY A 255 -14.43 -0.90 -24.64
N ILE A 256 -14.53 -1.52 -23.44
CA ILE A 256 -15.31 -0.96 -22.31
C ILE A 256 -14.49 -0.04 -21.39
N SER A 257 -13.22 0.20 -21.69
CA SER A 257 -12.32 0.95 -20.80
C SER A 257 -12.84 2.37 -20.50
N SER A 258 -13.39 3.07 -21.49
CA SER A 258 -13.92 4.44 -21.31
C SER A 258 -15.18 4.46 -20.45
N VAL A 259 -16.07 3.48 -20.64
CA VAL A 259 -17.30 3.34 -19.84
C VAL A 259 -16.95 3.02 -18.39
N LEU A 260 -15.99 2.11 -18.17
CA LEU A 260 -15.52 1.72 -16.85
C LEU A 260 -14.88 2.92 -16.12
N LYS A 261 -13.98 3.67 -16.78
CA LYS A 261 -13.38 4.89 -16.21
C LYS A 261 -14.41 5.94 -15.81
N LYS A 262 -15.42 6.13 -16.66
CA LYS A 262 -16.51 7.08 -16.35
C LYS A 262 -17.30 6.64 -15.12
N TYR A 263 -17.57 5.33 -15.01
CA TYR A 263 -18.26 4.78 -13.86
C TYR A 263 -17.40 4.87 -12.60
N GLU A 264 -16.12 4.51 -12.67
CA GLU A 264 -15.16 4.63 -11.57
C GLU A 264 -15.08 6.08 -11.06
N LYS A 265 -14.98 7.06 -11.96
CA LYS A 265 -15.01 8.48 -11.59
C LYS A 265 -16.29 8.84 -10.81
N GLN A 266 -17.45 8.43 -11.31
CA GLN A 266 -18.73 8.66 -10.63
C GLN A 266 -18.73 8.02 -9.23
N GLN A 267 -18.23 6.78 -9.10
CA GLN A 267 -18.12 6.11 -7.80
C GLN A 267 -17.15 6.80 -6.84
N VAL A 268 -16.03 7.29 -7.33
CA VAL A 268 -15.10 8.09 -6.51
C VAL A 268 -15.79 9.36 -6.00
N GLU A 269 -16.49 10.07 -6.86
CA GLU A 269 -17.18 11.32 -6.54
C GLU A 269 -18.36 11.11 -5.57
N GLU A 270 -19.21 10.12 -5.83
CA GLU A 270 -20.46 9.92 -5.09
C GLU A 270 -20.33 9.02 -3.85
N VAL A 271 -19.37 8.09 -3.85
CA VAL A 271 -19.22 7.08 -2.78
C VAL A 271 -17.96 7.27 -1.97
N ILE A 272 -16.77 7.37 -2.61
CA ILE A 272 -15.50 7.33 -1.88
C ILE A 272 -15.19 8.68 -1.22
N LEU A 273 -15.16 9.77 -2.00
CA LEU A 273 -14.81 11.11 -1.48
C LEU A 273 -15.74 11.61 -0.37
N PRO A 274 -17.06 11.33 -0.37
CA PRO A 274 -17.93 11.75 0.73
C PRO A 274 -17.61 11.07 2.08
N LEU A 275 -16.96 9.91 2.08
CA LEU A 275 -16.52 9.23 3.30
C LEU A 275 -15.30 9.92 3.93
N LEU A 276 -14.53 10.65 3.13
CA LEU A 276 -13.37 11.40 3.60
C LEU A 276 -13.77 12.79 4.14
N PRO A 277 -13.05 13.30 5.17
CA PRO A 277 -13.17 14.69 5.56
C PRO A 277 -12.76 15.60 4.40
N GLU A 278 -13.33 16.80 4.37
CA GLU A 278 -13.17 17.75 3.27
C GLU A 278 -11.68 18.06 2.96
N PHE A 279 -10.87 18.25 3.99
CA PHE A 279 -9.44 18.55 3.84
C PHE A 279 -8.62 17.43 3.17
N LEU A 280 -9.14 16.20 3.08
CA LEU A 280 -8.48 15.07 2.40
C LEU A 280 -8.95 14.86 0.96
N ARG A 281 -10.12 15.35 0.59
CA ARG A 281 -10.76 15.03 -0.70
C ARG A 281 -9.91 15.45 -1.90
N GLN A 282 -9.36 16.67 -1.85
CA GLN A 282 -8.52 17.19 -2.93
C GLN A 282 -7.24 16.35 -3.12
N GLU A 283 -6.50 16.09 -2.02
CA GLU A 283 -5.29 15.26 -2.08
C GLU A 283 -5.62 13.85 -2.56
N PHE A 284 -6.75 13.31 -2.11
CA PHE A 284 -7.17 11.95 -2.47
C PHE A 284 -7.54 11.85 -3.95
N ALA A 285 -8.32 12.80 -4.47
CA ALA A 285 -8.63 12.89 -5.89
C ALA A 285 -7.35 13.06 -6.75
N TYR A 286 -6.38 13.86 -6.26
CA TYR A 286 -5.08 14.03 -6.89
C TYR A 286 -4.28 12.71 -6.92
N MET A 287 -4.23 11.95 -5.81
CA MET A 287 -3.56 10.64 -5.77
C MET A 287 -4.23 9.62 -6.69
N LEU A 288 -5.56 9.57 -6.73
CA LEU A 288 -6.29 8.64 -7.59
C LEU A 288 -6.27 8.99 -9.08
N GLY A 289 -5.79 10.18 -9.46
CA GLY A 289 -5.74 10.62 -10.85
C GLY A 289 -7.07 11.19 -11.40
N PHE A 290 -8.10 11.34 -10.55
CA PHE A 290 -9.36 12.01 -10.92
C PHE A 290 -9.20 13.54 -10.77
N LEU A 291 -8.39 14.12 -11.65
CA LEU A 291 -7.89 15.49 -11.50
C LEU A 291 -8.99 16.56 -11.52
N GLU A 292 -10.07 16.32 -12.23
CA GLU A 292 -11.23 17.24 -12.28
C GLU A 292 -11.94 17.34 -10.91
N LEU A 293 -11.85 16.29 -10.07
CA LEU A 293 -12.45 16.27 -8.73
C LEU A 293 -11.60 17.01 -7.69
N THR A 294 -10.41 17.48 -8.08
CA THR A 294 -9.54 18.25 -7.16
C THR A 294 -9.99 19.70 -7.00
N GLY A 295 -10.78 20.23 -7.92
CA GLY A 295 -11.14 21.64 -7.97
C GLY A 295 -10.01 22.56 -8.47
N LEU A 296 -8.86 22.01 -8.86
CA LEU A 296 -7.73 22.76 -9.40
C LEU A 296 -7.78 22.76 -10.96
N PRO A 297 -7.36 23.87 -11.61
CA PRO A 297 -7.16 23.87 -13.05
C PRO A 297 -6.14 22.82 -13.48
N VAL A 298 -6.43 22.11 -14.57
CA VAL A 298 -5.55 21.08 -15.12
C VAL A 298 -4.96 21.57 -16.45
N LYS A 299 -3.63 21.51 -16.57
CA LYS A 299 -2.91 21.72 -17.81
C LYS A 299 -2.44 20.38 -18.34
N LEU A 300 -2.99 19.96 -19.46
CA LEU A 300 -2.60 18.73 -20.14
C LEU A 300 -1.19 18.84 -20.71
N SER A 301 -0.51 17.72 -20.82
CA SER A 301 0.72 17.60 -21.59
C SER A 301 0.40 17.46 -23.08
N ARG A 302 1.39 17.67 -23.95
CA ARG A 302 1.21 17.51 -25.42
C ARG A 302 0.78 16.08 -25.79
N ALA A 303 1.27 15.07 -25.07
CA ALA A 303 0.91 13.68 -25.31
C ALA A 303 -0.53 13.36 -24.85
N GLU A 304 -1.03 14.03 -23.81
CA GLU A 304 -2.40 13.86 -23.31
C GLU A 304 -3.42 14.66 -24.14
N GLU A 305 -3.05 15.84 -24.67
CA GLU A 305 -3.88 16.61 -25.63
C GLU A 305 -4.19 15.80 -26.89
N ALA A 306 -3.29 14.90 -27.30
CA ALA A 306 -3.47 14.02 -28.45
C ALA A 306 -4.37 12.81 -28.20
N LYS A 307 -4.68 12.52 -26.93
CA LYS A 307 -5.59 11.43 -26.53
C LYS A 307 -6.97 12.01 -26.24
N GLU A 308 -7.97 11.59 -27.00
CA GLU A 308 -9.36 11.89 -26.65
C GLU A 308 -9.74 11.19 -25.33
N GLY A 309 -9.86 11.96 -24.24
CA GLY A 309 -10.41 11.52 -22.97
C GLY A 309 -9.42 11.51 -21.80
N SER A 310 -9.95 11.78 -20.62
CA SER A 310 -9.39 11.88 -19.27
C SER A 310 -7.94 11.43 -19.02
N SER A 311 -7.24 12.20 -18.19
CA SER A 311 -5.92 11.84 -17.64
C SER A 311 -5.88 10.39 -17.15
N ASP A 312 -4.79 9.70 -17.46
CA ASP A 312 -4.53 8.36 -16.92
C ASP A 312 -4.15 8.47 -15.44
N GLU A 313 -4.64 7.59 -14.60
CA GLU A 313 -4.28 7.49 -13.18
C GLU A 313 -2.75 7.40 -12.98
N PHE A 314 -2.05 6.86 -13.97
CA PHE A 314 -0.59 6.73 -14.01
C PHE A 314 0.12 7.86 -14.78
N SER A 315 -0.52 8.99 -15.00
CA SER A 315 0.15 10.17 -15.56
C SER A 315 1.10 10.80 -14.54
N ASN A 316 2.30 11.17 -15.00
CA ASN A 316 3.24 11.96 -14.22
C ASN A 316 2.67 13.38 -14.06
N ARG A 317 2.65 13.90 -12.83
CA ARG A 317 1.98 15.16 -12.52
C ARG A 317 2.59 15.93 -11.36
N ILE A 318 2.41 17.24 -11.39
CA ILE A 318 2.82 18.15 -10.32
C ILE A 318 1.70 19.15 -10.02
N ILE A 319 1.79 19.83 -8.88
CA ILE A 319 0.98 21.02 -8.58
C ILE A 319 1.92 22.21 -8.60
N HIS A 320 1.76 23.09 -9.58
CA HIS A 320 2.58 24.28 -9.74
C HIS A 320 1.69 25.54 -9.78
N LYS A 321 1.94 26.50 -8.88
CA LYS A 321 1.18 27.76 -8.79
C LYS A 321 -0.34 27.56 -8.75
N GLY A 322 -0.81 26.60 -7.97
CA GLY A 322 -2.24 26.32 -7.78
C GLY A 322 -2.93 25.62 -8.96
N ARG A 323 -2.17 25.07 -9.91
CA ARG A 323 -2.70 24.26 -11.02
C ARG A 323 -2.00 22.90 -11.09
N ILE A 324 -2.69 21.91 -11.60
CA ILE A 324 -2.09 20.60 -11.90
C ILE A 324 -1.51 20.66 -13.32
N GLU A 325 -0.26 20.25 -13.44
CA GLU A 325 0.42 20.12 -14.74
C GLU A 325 0.79 18.65 -14.95
N LEU A 326 0.38 18.09 -16.09
CA LEU A 326 0.78 16.76 -16.54
C LEU A 326 2.14 16.87 -17.24
N ILE A 327 3.02 15.93 -16.92
CA ILE A 327 4.42 15.93 -17.37
C ILE A 327 4.65 14.78 -18.36
N ASP A 328 5.09 15.12 -19.56
CA ASP A 328 5.57 14.13 -20.53
C ASP A 328 6.93 13.57 -20.11
N GLY A 329 7.03 12.25 -20.03
CA GLY A 329 8.26 11.58 -19.60
C GLY A 329 8.50 11.65 -18.08
N GLU A 330 9.75 11.59 -17.66
CA GLU A 330 10.13 11.52 -16.24
C GLU A 330 9.99 12.87 -15.52
N ILE A 331 9.76 12.83 -14.21
CA ILE A 331 9.81 14.02 -13.35
C ILE A 331 11.24 14.56 -13.32
N LYS A 332 11.43 15.74 -13.90
CA LYS A 332 12.74 16.42 -13.96
C LYS A 332 13.16 16.92 -12.58
N GLU A 333 14.47 17.21 -12.43
CA GLU A 333 15.04 17.71 -11.18
C GLU A 333 14.39 19.01 -10.70
N GLU A 334 14.05 19.92 -11.61
CA GLU A 334 13.35 21.18 -11.32
C GLU A 334 11.97 21.00 -10.68
N PHE A 335 11.33 19.85 -10.90
CA PHE A 335 10.03 19.49 -10.33
C PHE A 335 10.13 18.56 -9.12
N ASN A 336 11.35 18.12 -8.78
CA ASN A 336 11.60 17.19 -7.68
C ASN A 336 11.74 17.93 -6.34
N THR A 337 10.77 18.77 -6.01
CA THR A 337 10.70 19.52 -4.75
C THR A 337 9.36 19.30 -4.04
N ASP A 338 9.33 19.52 -2.74
CA ASP A 338 8.14 19.27 -1.92
C ASP A 338 6.98 20.20 -2.30
N GLU A 339 7.27 21.43 -2.73
CA GLU A 339 6.30 22.44 -3.12
C GLU A 339 5.56 22.10 -4.42
N MET A 340 6.19 21.27 -5.26
CA MET A 340 5.59 20.83 -6.54
C MET A 340 4.66 19.62 -6.37
N HIS A 341 4.59 19.02 -5.19
CA HIS A 341 3.75 17.84 -4.93
C HIS A 341 3.85 16.76 -6.03
N PRO A 342 5.03 16.32 -6.46
CA PRO A 342 5.16 15.48 -7.63
C PRO A 342 4.65 14.06 -7.38
N ILE A 343 3.92 13.51 -8.36
CA ILE A 343 3.52 12.10 -8.45
C ILE A 343 4.11 11.49 -9.70
N ASP A 344 4.83 10.40 -9.50
CA ASP A 344 5.50 9.65 -10.55
C ASP A 344 4.62 8.49 -11.03
N GLY A 345 3.57 8.80 -11.76
CA GLY A 345 2.58 7.82 -12.21
C GLY A 345 3.22 6.69 -13.01
N GLY A 346 4.20 7.01 -13.86
CA GLY A 346 4.92 6.00 -14.65
C GLY A 346 5.74 5.04 -13.78
N LEU A 347 6.36 5.52 -12.68
CA LEU A 347 7.06 4.66 -11.71
C LEU A 347 6.08 3.76 -10.97
N ILE A 348 4.93 4.31 -10.56
CA ILE A 348 3.87 3.55 -9.89
C ILE A 348 3.33 2.47 -10.83
N LYS A 349 3.10 2.80 -12.11
CA LYS A 349 2.71 1.80 -13.12
C LYS A 349 3.75 0.72 -13.31
N ALA A 350 5.03 1.07 -13.32
CA ALA A 350 6.11 0.09 -13.41
C ALA A 350 6.16 -0.82 -12.16
N SER A 351 5.88 -0.25 -10.98
CA SER A 351 5.76 -1.00 -9.71
C SER A 351 4.59 -1.98 -9.72
N ASP A 352 3.41 -1.57 -10.25
CA ASP A 352 2.25 -2.43 -10.44
C ASP A 352 2.57 -3.60 -11.39
N VAL A 353 3.17 -3.30 -12.54
CA VAL A 353 3.58 -4.33 -13.52
C VAL A 353 4.62 -5.29 -12.92
N LEU A 354 5.59 -4.78 -12.15
CA LEU A 354 6.61 -5.60 -11.47
C LEU A 354 5.99 -6.50 -10.38
N GLY A 355 5.07 -5.96 -9.60
CA GLY A 355 4.30 -6.73 -8.61
C GLY A 355 3.50 -7.85 -9.27
N THR A 356 2.76 -7.54 -10.34
CA THR A 356 1.97 -8.50 -11.13
C THR A 356 2.86 -9.55 -11.80
N TYR A 357 4.04 -9.14 -12.30
CA TYR A 357 5.05 -10.07 -12.83
C TYR A 357 5.52 -11.06 -11.75
N THR A 358 5.86 -10.56 -10.58
CA THR A 358 6.33 -11.37 -9.43
C THR A 358 5.26 -12.39 -9.02
N GLU A 359 3.99 -11.98 -9.00
CA GLU A 359 2.86 -12.86 -8.72
C GLU A 359 2.78 -14.02 -9.71
N ALA A 360 2.90 -13.75 -10.99
CA ALA A 360 2.86 -14.79 -12.04
C ALA A 360 4.10 -15.70 -11.97
N ALA A 361 5.28 -15.12 -11.82
CA ALA A 361 6.56 -15.84 -11.76
C ALA A 361 6.61 -16.80 -10.57
N LEU A 362 6.21 -16.35 -9.38
CA LEU A 362 6.15 -17.15 -8.16
C LEU A 362 5.19 -18.34 -8.29
N SER A 363 4.01 -18.12 -8.87
CA SER A 363 3.04 -19.21 -9.09
C SER A 363 3.54 -20.27 -10.05
N LEU A 364 4.22 -19.85 -11.14
CA LEU A 364 4.83 -20.78 -12.08
C LEU A 364 5.99 -21.56 -11.44
N HIS A 365 6.78 -20.91 -10.58
CA HIS A 365 7.85 -21.55 -9.80
C HIS A 365 7.29 -22.62 -8.86
N HIS A 366 6.17 -22.35 -8.18
CA HIS A 366 5.46 -23.35 -7.36
C HIS A 366 4.74 -24.45 -8.16
N GLY A 367 5.02 -24.57 -9.45
CA GLY A 367 4.55 -25.67 -10.29
C GLY A 367 3.13 -25.50 -10.86
N ILE A 368 2.53 -24.32 -10.75
CA ILE A 368 1.23 -24.06 -11.37
C ILE A 368 1.37 -24.04 -12.89
N ARG A 369 0.75 -25.01 -13.57
CA ARG A 369 0.76 -25.12 -15.03
C ARG A 369 -0.43 -24.38 -15.64
N SER A 370 -0.29 -23.07 -15.89
CA SER A 370 -1.32 -22.25 -16.53
C SER A 370 -0.75 -21.55 -17.77
N LYS A 371 -1.43 -21.73 -18.92
CA LYS A 371 -1.09 -21.02 -20.16
C LYS A 371 -1.25 -19.49 -19.97
N ASN A 372 -2.29 -19.07 -19.28
CA ASN A 372 -2.57 -17.65 -19.02
C ASN A 372 -1.47 -16.99 -18.18
N LEU A 373 -1.03 -17.64 -17.08
CA LEU A 373 0.07 -17.13 -16.26
C LEU A 373 1.38 -17.06 -17.04
N LYS A 374 1.67 -18.07 -17.89
CA LYS A 374 2.87 -18.08 -18.72
C LYS A 374 2.85 -16.97 -19.78
N SER A 375 1.72 -16.77 -20.46
CA SER A 375 1.55 -15.69 -21.41
C SER A 375 1.70 -14.34 -20.71
N ALA A 376 0.96 -14.11 -19.62
CA ALA A 376 1.04 -12.87 -18.86
C ALA A 376 2.45 -12.57 -18.36
N LYS A 377 3.17 -13.57 -17.81
CA LYS A 377 4.57 -13.40 -17.41
C LYS A 377 5.44 -12.90 -18.57
N ASN A 378 5.27 -13.47 -19.77
CA ASN A 378 6.04 -13.07 -20.95
C ASN A 378 5.70 -11.64 -21.41
N ASP A 379 4.41 -11.27 -21.41
CA ASP A 379 3.96 -9.96 -21.83
C ASP A 379 4.43 -8.87 -20.84
N LEU A 380 4.29 -9.12 -19.54
CA LEU A 380 4.78 -8.24 -18.47
C LEU A 380 6.32 -8.09 -18.51
N ASN A 381 7.05 -9.17 -18.81
CA ASN A 381 8.51 -9.10 -18.99
C ASN A 381 8.89 -8.19 -20.16
N LYS A 382 8.20 -8.30 -21.30
CA LYS A 382 8.44 -7.41 -22.45
C LYS A 382 8.14 -5.94 -22.08
N GLU A 383 7.03 -5.72 -21.39
CA GLU A 383 6.65 -4.38 -20.92
C GLU A 383 7.71 -3.77 -20.00
N LEU A 384 8.18 -4.52 -18.99
CA LEU A 384 9.21 -4.06 -18.05
C LEU A 384 10.55 -3.78 -18.74
N ARG A 385 10.98 -4.65 -19.66
CA ARG A 385 12.24 -4.44 -20.43
C ARG A 385 12.17 -3.24 -21.38
N SER A 386 10.99 -2.82 -21.80
CA SER A 386 10.79 -1.64 -22.61
C SER A 386 10.80 -0.34 -21.79
N LYS A 387 10.69 -0.42 -20.46
CA LYS A 387 10.66 0.74 -19.56
C LYS A 387 12.07 1.05 -19.09
N SER A 388 12.49 2.27 -19.32
CA SER A 388 13.72 2.83 -18.78
C SER A 388 13.33 4.00 -17.88
N TYR A 389 13.76 3.97 -16.64
CA TYR A 389 13.73 5.09 -15.71
C TYR A 389 15.16 5.43 -15.32
N ARG A 390 15.45 6.71 -15.16
CA ARG A 390 16.79 7.21 -14.82
C ARG A 390 17.37 6.44 -13.64
N GLY A 391 18.37 5.61 -13.91
CA GLY A 391 19.06 4.81 -12.89
C GLY A 391 18.35 3.53 -12.42
N ILE A 392 17.23 3.16 -13.02
CA ILE A 392 16.51 1.90 -12.73
C ILE A 392 16.41 1.07 -14.01
N ASP A 393 17.00 -0.11 -13.99
CA ASP A 393 16.86 -1.13 -15.03
C ASP A 393 15.84 -2.19 -14.58
N PHE A 394 14.62 -2.10 -15.09
CA PHE A 394 13.56 -3.06 -14.79
C PHE A 394 13.84 -4.44 -15.38
N GLY A 395 14.61 -4.53 -16.46
CA GLY A 395 15.07 -5.81 -17.03
C GLY A 395 15.97 -6.54 -16.04
N GLN A 396 16.92 -5.84 -15.41
CA GLN A 396 17.78 -6.38 -14.38
C GLN A 396 16.99 -6.82 -13.14
N LEU A 397 15.99 -6.05 -12.71
CA LEU A 397 15.13 -6.44 -11.58
C LEU A 397 14.37 -7.74 -11.88
N VAL A 398 13.85 -7.90 -13.10
CA VAL A 398 13.20 -9.14 -13.55
C VAL A 398 14.18 -10.33 -13.52
N GLU A 399 15.43 -10.14 -13.94
CA GLU A 399 16.46 -11.17 -13.88
C GLU A 399 16.76 -11.59 -12.44
N GLN A 400 16.97 -10.63 -11.54
CA GLN A 400 17.18 -10.89 -10.11
C GLN A 400 15.99 -11.66 -9.47
N ILE A 401 14.75 -11.30 -9.78
CA ILE A 401 13.58 -12.04 -9.31
C ILE A 401 13.62 -13.50 -9.80
N ASN A 402 13.92 -13.73 -11.08
CA ASN A 402 13.98 -15.08 -11.61
C ASN A 402 15.13 -15.91 -11.02
N GLU A 403 16.29 -15.30 -10.73
CA GLU A 403 17.42 -15.96 -10.07
C GLU A 403 17.05 -16.36 -8.64
N ARG A 404 16.50 -15.44 -7.85
CA ARG A 404 16.04 -15.73 -6.48
C ARG A 404 14.98 -16.83 -6.43
N LEU A 405 14.09 -16.87 -7.39
CA LEU A 405 13.10 -17.95 -7.48
C LEU A 405 13.73 -19.33 -7.82
N LYS A 406 14.90 -19.39 -8.47
CA LYS A 406 15.59 -20.66 -8.71
C LYS A 406 16.35 -21.16 -7.48
N GLU A 407 16.76 -20.26 -6.59
CA GLU A 407 17.48 -20.56 -5.35
C GLU A 407 16.54 -20.97 -4.20
N SER A 408 15.25 -20.65 -4.29
CA SER A 408 14.22 -20.95 -3.29
C SER A 408 13.50 -22.28 -3.58
#